data_bdc3a36f1a6c73aaa9ee2e01b1037486
#
_entry.id   bdc3a36f1a6c73aaa9ee2e01b1037486
#
_cell.length_a   1.000
_cell.length_b   1.000
_cell.length_c   1.000
_cell.angle_alpha   90.00
_cell.angle_beta   90.00
_cell.angle_gamma   90.00
#
_symmetry.space_group_name_H-M   'P 1'
#
loop_
_entity.id
_entity.type
_entity.pdbx_description
1 polymer ?
#
loop_
_entity_poly.entity_id
_entity_poly.type
_entity_poly.pdbx_seq_one_letter_code
_entity_poly.pdbx_strand_id
1 'polypeptide(L)'
;MSRYTGPRARVSRRLGTNIWGTKGETIALDKRPYPPGEHGRSRRRGSVSEYLLQLQEKQKARFSYGLTERQFRNIFAEASRRQGVTGENMLRFLELRLDNVIYRAGWAATRPQARQFVGHGHVNVNGRRVDIPSYRLRKGDVVELRPAAQDFTVVQWNLDVLDRTPPAWLDRNEQFQVTVRELPI
;
A
#
# COMPACT_ATOMS: atom_id res chain seq x y z
N MET A 1 10.02 10.06 -9.66
CA MET A 1 8.66 9.49 -9.48
C MET A 1 7.95 10.25 -8.37
N SER A 2 6.78 10.81 -8.63
CA SER A 2 6.05 11.64 -7.66
C SER A 2 5.49 10.78 -6.53
N ARG A 3 5.75 11.19 -5.27
CA ARG A 3 5.27 10.53 -4.05
C ARG A 3 4.94 11.58 -3.00
N TYR A 4 4.14 11.21 -1.99
CA TYR A 4 3.93 12.07 -0.83
C TYR A 4 5.17 12.04 0.07
N THR A 5 5.75 13.20 0.31
CA THR A 5 6.95 13.40 1.15
C THR A 5 6.68 14.23 2.40
N GLY A 6 5.43 14.69 2.58
CA GLY A 6 5.01 15.47 3.73
C GLY A 6 4.85 14.66 5.03
N PRO A 7 4.48 15.31 6.13
CA PRO A 7 4.34 14.67 7.44
C PRO A 7 3.16 13.69 7.46
N ARG A 8 3.47 12.41 7.60
CA ARG A 8 2.49 11.29 7.57
C ARG A 8 1.47 11.38 8.70
N ALA A 9 1.92 11.62 9.92
CA ALA A 9 1.05 11.73 11.09
C ALA A 9 -0.04 12.81 10.94
N ARG A 10 0.25 13.88 10.19
CA ARG A 10 -0.74 14.92 9.88
C ARG A 10 -1.88 14.38 9.02
N VAL A 11 -1.55 13.55 8.02
CA VAL A 11 -2.56 12.92 7.16
C VAL A 11 -3.38 11.90 7.94
N SER A 12 -2.72 11.03 8.70
CA SER A 12 -3.38 10.01 9.51
C SER A 12 -4.32 10.63 10.55
N ARG A 13 -3.89 11.71 11.21
CA ARG A 13 -4.77 12.47 12.14
C ARG A 13 -5.96 13.11 11.44
N ARG A 14 -5.77 13.67 10.25
CA ARG A 14 -6.87 14.26 9.46
C ARG A 14 -7.90 13.23 9.04
N LEU A 15 -7.47 12.02 8.69
CA LEU A 15 -8.33 10.93 8.24
C LEU A 15 -8.79 10.00 9.40
N GLY A 16 -8.30 10.23 10.61
CA GLY A 16 -8.68 9.46 11.81
C GLY A 16 -8.22 8.00 11.80
N THR A 17 -7.24 7.64 10.96
CA THR A 17 -6.78 6.26 10.79
C THR A 17 -5.28 6.22 10.54
N ASN A 18 -4.58 5.20 11.06
CA ASN A 18 -3.18 4.97 10.74
C ASN A 18 -3.04 4.47 9.29
N ILE A 19 -2.67 5.36 8.37
CA ILE A 19 -2.67 5.11 6.94
C ILE A 19 -1.52 4.21 6.50
N TRP A 20 -0.32 4.41 7.07
CA TRP A 20 0.88 3.66 6.68
C TRP A 20 1.21 2.50 7.62
N GLY A 21 0.45 2.34 8.71
CA GLY A 21 0.61 1.25 9.66
C GLY A 21 1.88 1.35 10.51
N THR A 22 2.43 2.55 10.70
CA THR A 22 3.65 2.73 11.47
C THR A 22 3.37 3.00 12.95
N LYS A 23 4.25 2.53 13.84
CA LYS A 23 4.16 2.78 15.29
C LYS A 23 4.16 4.27 15.63
N GLY A 24 4.93 5.07 14.89
CA GLY A 24 4.98 6.52 15.11
C GLY A 24 3.66 7.22 14.83
N GLU A 25 2.89 6.75 13.84
CA GLU A 25 1.55 7.27 13.54
C GLU A 25 0.52 6.85 14.60
N THR A 26 0.60 5.59 15.09
CA THR A 26 -0.24 5.13 16.20
C THR A 26 -0.03 6.02 17.41
N ILE A 27 1.21 6.24 17.83
CA ILE A 27 1.54 7.12 18.95
C ILE A 27 1.02 8.56 18.73
N ALA A 28 1.12 9.07 17.50
CA ALA A 28 0.64 10.42 17.17
C ALA A 28 -0.88 10.52 17.22
N LEU A 29 -1.61 9.48 16.81
CA LEU A 29 -3.06 9.39 16.92
C LEU A 29 -3.52 9.30 18.38
N ASP A 30 -2.85 8.48 19.20
CA ASP A 30 -3.17 8.31 20.61
C ASP A 30 -2.95 9.61 21.40
N LYS A 31 -1.83 10.31 21.17
CA LYS A 31 -1.54 11.58 21.82
C LYS A 31 -2.44 12.72 21.38
N ARG A 32 -2.85 12.74 20.12
CA ARG A 32 -3.64 13.83 19.52
C ARG A 32 -4.73 13.29 18.60
N PRO A 33 -5.83 12.73 19.13
CA PRO A 33 -6.89 12.09 18.35
C PRO A 33 -7.83 13.07 17.63
N TYR A 34 -7.35 14.25 17.32
CA TYR A 34 -8.08 15.31 16.65
C TYR A 34 -7.36 15.77 15.37
N PRO A 35 -8.08 16.35 14.40
CA PRO A 35 -7.47 16.85 13.17
C PRO A 35 -6.33 17.83 13.40
N PRO A 36 -5.34 17.92 12.49
CA PRO A 36 -4.26 18.88 12.63
C PRO A 36 -4.74 20.31 12.38
N GLY A 37 -3.95 21.27 12.86
CA GLY A 37 -4.20 22.71 12.72
C GLY A 37 -4.62 23.36 14.02
N GLU A 38 -4.63 24.69 14.04
CA GLU A 38 -4.95 25.50 15.21
C GLU A 38 -6.36 25.19 15.77
N HIS A 39 -7.33 25.07 14.89
CA HIS A 39 -8.71 24.79 15.25
C HIS A 39 -9.06 23.29 15.34
N GLY A 40 -8.08 22.39 15.16
CA GLY A 40 -8.34 20.94 15.17
C GLY A 40 -8.98 20.44 16.46
N ARG A 41 -8.54 20.98 17.60
CA ARG A 41 -9.03 20.61 18.94
C ARG A 41 -10.39 21.24 19.28
N SER A 42 -10.61 22.47 18.85
CA SER A 42 -11.83 23.26 19.16
C SER A 42 -12.94 23.09 18.12
N ARG A 43 -12.67 22.36 17.02
CA ARG A 43 -13.63 22.20 15.94
C ARG A 43 -14.88 21.48 16.44
N ARG A 44 -15.97 22.22 16.60
CA ARG A 44 -17.29 21.63 16.85
C ARG A 44 -17.60 20.65 15.71
N ARG A 45 -18.08 19.47 16.05
CA ARG A 45 -18.58 18.49 15.07
C ARG A 45 -19.85 19.08 14.43
N GLY A 46 -19.68 19.85 13.35
CA GLY A 46 -20.80 20.13 12.46
C GLY A 46 -21.28 18.85 11.78
N SER A 47 -22.45 18.88 11.18
CA SER A 47 -22.93 17.75 10.37
C SER A 47 -21.90 17.41 9.31
N VAL A 48 -21.43 16.17 9.32
CA VAL A 48 -20.48 15.68 8.31
C VAL A 48 -21.28 15.43 7.02
N SER A 49 -20.98 16.18 5.96
CA SER A 49 -21.65 15.96 4.68
C SER A 49 -21.26 14.60 4.10
N GLU A 50 -22.16 13.96 3.37
CA GLU A 50 -21.89 12.71 2.67
C GLU A 50 -20.69 12.83 1.72
N TYR A 51 -20.58 13.96 1.02
CA TYR A 51 -19.41 14.27 0.19
C TYR A 51 -18.09 14.19 0.95
N LEU A 52 -18.04 14.72 2.18
CA LEU A 52 -16.83 14.68 3.01
C LEU A 52 -16.46 13.25 3.39
N LEU A 53 -17.46 12.41 3.71
CA LEU A 53 -17.23 11.00 4.03
C LEU A 53 -16.64 10.25 2.83
N GLN A 54 -17.26 10.40 1.66
CA GLN A 54 -16.77 9.79 0.42
C GLN A 54 -15.36 10.28 0.06
N LEU A 55 -15.10 11.58 0.21
CA LEU A 55 -13.77 12.14 -0.02
C LEU A 55 -12.74 11.56 0.94
N GLN A 56 -13.06 11.39 2.22
CA GLN A 56 -12.16 10.81 3.22
C GLN A 56 -11.83 9.36 2.87
N GLU A 57 -12.81 8.53 2.51
CA GLU A 57 -12.57 7.13 2.11
C GLU A 57 -11.68 7.04 0.86
N LYS A 58 -11.97 7.86 -0.15
CA LYS A 58 -11.10 7.98 -1.32
C LYS A 58 -9.66 8.35 -0.93
N GLN A 59 -9.48 9.32 -0.05
CA GLN A 59 -8.17 9.77 0.39
C GLN A 59 -7.44 8.70 1.22
N LYS A 60 -8.15 7.95 2.08
CA LYS A 60 -7.58 6.81 2.81
C LYS A 60 -7.00 5.79 1.83
N ALA A 61 -7.77 5.34 0.85
CA ALA A 61 -7.31 4.40 -0.17
C ALA A 61 -6.09 4.97 -0.94
N ARG A 62 -6.18 6.19 -1.45
CA ARG A 62 -5.10 6.82 -2.22
C ARG A 62 -3.78 6.89 -1.44
N PHE A 63 -3.81 7.33 -0.20
CA PHE A 63 -2.61 7.46 0.63
C PHE A 63 -2.06 6.10 1.08
N SER A 64 -2.92 5.13 1.38
CA SER A 64 -2.51 3.77 1.77
C SER A 64 -1.65 3.10 0.69
N TYR A 65 -2.02 3.27 -0.58
CA TYR A 65 -1.25 2.73 -1.70
C TYR A 65 -0.17 3.69 -2.24
N GLY A 66 -0.02 4.88 -1.64
CA GLY A 66 1.01 5.85 -2.00
C GLY A 66 0.85 6.42 -3.41
N LEU A 67 -0.37 6.61 -3.86
CA LEU A 67 -0.68 7.10 -5.20
C LEU A 67 -0.88 8.62 -5.24
N THR A 68 -0.55 9.21 -6.39
CA THR A 68 -0.97 10.57 -6.73
C THR A 68 -2.44 10.60 -7.15
N GLU A 69 -3.09 11.75 -7.07
CA GLU A 69 -4.49 11.89 -7.49
C GLU A 69 -4.71 11.49 -8.96
N ARG A 70 -3.77 11.86 -9.83
CA ARG A 70 -3.83 11.49 -11.25
C ARG A 70 -3.77 9.97 -11.46
N GLN A 71 -2.84 9.30 -10.77
CA GLN A 71 -2.71 7.84 -10.85
C GLN A 71 -3.98 7.14 -10.34
N PHE A 72 -4.51 7.60 -9.22
CA PHE A 72 -5.74 7.06 -8.64
C PHE A 72 -6.94 7.21 -9.58
N ARG A 73 -7.10 8.40 -10.16
CA ARG A 73 -8.15 8.69 -11.15
C ARG A 73 -8.04 7.80 -12.39
N ASN A 74 -6.83 7.57 -12.90
CA ASN A 74 -6.61 6.69 -14.05
C ASN A 74 -7.02 5.24 -13.74
N ILE A 75 -6.67 4.74 -12.54
CA ILE A 75 -7.06 3.39 -12.09
C ILE A 75 -8.58 3.29 -11.95
N PHE A 76 -9.22 4.31 -11.39
CA PHE A 76 -10.68 4.35 -11.28
C PHE A 76 -11.35 4.34 -12.66
N ALA A 77 -10.88 5.16 -13.60
CA ALA A 77 -11.40 5.20 -14.97
C ALA A 77 -11.21 3.85 -15.70
N GLU A 78 -10.12 3.14 -15.46
CA GLU A 78 -9.92 1.78 -15.99
C GLU A 78 -10.87 0.79 -15.34
N ALA A 79 -11.04 0.84 -14.01
CA ALA A 79 -11.91 -0.05 -13.27
C ALA A 79 -13.38 0.10 -13.68
N SER A 80 -13.83 1.33 -13.95
CA SER A 80 -15.21 1.61 -14.39
C SER A 80 -15.56 1.07 -15.79
N ARG A 81 -14.53 0.80 -16.62
CA ARG A 81 -14.71 0.17 -17.94
C ARG A 81 -14.79 -1.35 -17.89
N ARG A 82 -14.48 -1.96 -16.75
CA ARG A 82 -14.53 -3.41 -16.56
C ARG A 82 -15.91 -3.84 -16.07
N GLN A 83 -16.30 -5.03 -16.46
CA GLN A 83 -17.52 -5.65 -15.92
C GLN A 83 -17.40 -5.90 -14.41
N GLY A 84 -18.50 -5.76 -13.68
CA GLY A 84 -18.56 -5.94 -12.24
C GLY A 84 -18.57 -4.64 -11.46
N VAL A 85 -18.39 -4.73 -10.15
CA VAL A 85 -18.42 -3.58 -9.24
C VAL A 85 -17.13 -2.78 -9.39
N THR A 86 -17.25 -1.50 -9.76
CA THR A 86 -16.10 -0.61 -10.01
C THR A 86 -15.13 -0.53 -8.82
N GLY A 87 -15.66 -0.46 -7.59
CA GLY A 87 -14.85 -0.40 -6.37
C GLY A 87 -14.00 -1.65 -6.17
N GLU A 88 -14.57 -2.83 -6.37
CA GLU A 88 -13.86 -4.12 -6.27
C GLU A 88 -12.77 -4.23 -7.34
N ASN A 89 -13.10 -3.89 -8.59
CA ASN A 89 -12.13 -3.88 -9.68
C ASN A 89 -10.96 -2.93 -9.38
N MET A 90 -11.26 -1.75 -8.83
CA MET A 90 -10.24 -0.78 -8.46
C MET A 90 -9.33 -1.31 -7.34
N LEU A 91 -9.90 -1.88 -6.27
CA LEU A 91 -9.12 -2.47 -5.17
C LEU A 91 -8.28 -3.65 -5.68
N ARG A 92 -8.83 -4.49 -6.55
CA ARG A 92 -8.10 -5.57 -7.20
C ARG A 92 -6.89 -5.06 -7.99
N PHE A 93 -7.04 -3.99 -8.76
CA PHE A 93 -5.92 -3.37 -9.47
C PHE A 93 -4.86 -2.80 -8.53
N LEU A 94 -5.27 -2.24 -7.40
CA LEU A 94 -4.35 -1.72 -6.39
C LEU A 94 -3.59 -2.83 -5.66
N GLU A 95 -4.26 -3.92 -5.32
CA GLU A 95 -3.65 -5.06 -4.65
C GLU A 95 -2.66 -5.81 -5.54
N LEU A 96 -2.92 -5.93 -6.86
CA LEU A 96 -2.05 -6.60 -7.82
C LEU A 96 -0.80 -5.79 -8.24
N ARG A 97 -0.60 -4.60 -7.71
CA ARG A 97 0.62 -3.84 -7.97
C ARG A 97 1.83 -4.52 -7.36
N LEU A 98 2.94 -4.54 -8.08
CA LEU A 98 4.18 -5.17 -7.64
C LEU A 98 4.68 -4.62 -6.29
N ASP A 99 4.66 -3.29 -6.11
CA ASP A 99 5.05 -2.66 -4.84
C ASP A 99 4.16 -3.13 -3.66
N ASN A 100 2.86 -3.32 -3.90
CA ASN A 100 1.96 -3.81 -2.88
C ASN A 100 2.14 -5.31 -2.59
N VAL A 101 2.41 -6.12 -3.61
CA VAL A 101 2.66 -7.57 -3.43
C VAL A 101 3.92 -7.79 -2.59
N ILE A 102 5.00 -7.05 -2.81
CA ILE A 102 6.22 -7.08 -1.97
C ILE A 102 5.90 -6.73 -0.51
N TYR A 103 5.06 -5.72 -0.29
CA TYR A 103 4.59 -5.36 1.04
C TYR A 103 3.73 -6.46 1.69
N ARG A 104 2.80 -7.05 0.92
CA ARG A 104 1.93 -8.14 1.38
C ARG A 104 2.70 -9.45 1.65
N ALA A 105 3.77 -9.69 0.89
CA ALA A 105 4.67 -10.82 1.10
C ALA A 105 5.49 -10.71 2.41
N GLY A 106 5.50 -9.54 3.06
CA GLY A 106 6.24 -9.33 4.31
C GLY A 106 7.71 -8.96 4.12
N TRP A 107 8.19 -8.81 2.88
CA TRP A 107 9.59 -8.44 2.62
C TRP A 107 9.90 -6.96 2.87
N ALA A 108 8.86 -6.14 2.95
CA ALA A 108 8.98 -4.73 3.27
C ALA A 108 8.03 -4.35 4.42
N ALA A 109 8.49 -3.53 5.36
CA ALA A 109 7.70 -3.06 6.48
C ALA A 109 6.58 -2.11 6.05
N THR A 110 6.82 -1.33 5.00
CA THR A 110 5.87 -0.34 4.50
C THR A 110 5.82 -0.37 2.97
N ARG A 111 4.69 0.08 2.38
CA ARG A 111 4.56 0.22 0.92
C ARG A 111 5.60 1.16 0.30
N PRO A 112 5.99 2.31 0.90
CA PRO A 112 7.11 3.11 0.40
C PRO A 112 8.44 2.37 0.34
N GLN A 113 8.75 1.51 1.32
CA GLN A 113 9.93 0.66 1.31
C GLN A 113 9.86 -0.39 0.20
N ALA A 114 8.72 -1.08 0.06
CA ALA A 114 8.48 -2.01 -1.04
C ALA A 114 8.68 -1.35 -2.41
N ARG A 115 8.15 -0.14 -2.58
CA ARG A 115 8.34 0.65 -3.80
C ARG A 115 9.80 0.97 -4.08
N GLN A 116 10.60 1.23 -3.05
CA GLN A 116 12.04 1.44 -3.17
C GLN A 116 12.75 0.17 -3.60
N PHE A 117 12.41 -0.99 -3.02
CA PHE A 117 12.99 -2.27 -3.42
C PHE A 117 12.74 -2.57 -4.91
N VAL A 118 11.53 -2.38 -5.38
CA VAL A 118 11.21 -2.53 -6.80
C VAL A 118 11.99 -1.53 -7.65
N GLY A 119 11.93 -0.24 -7.32
CA GLY A 119 12.59 0.82 -8.08
C GLY A 119 14.11 0.69 -8.16
N HIS A 120 14.74 0.07 -7.16
CA HIS A 120 16.17 -0.23 -7.15
C HIS A 120 16.51 -1.55 -7.86
N GLY A 121 15.50 -2.25 -8.39
CA GLY A 121 15.70 -3.46 -9.20
C GLY A 121 16.09 -4.70 -8.40
N HIS A 122 15.60 -4.81 -7.16
CA HIS A 122 15.83 -5.98 -6.30
C HIS A 122 14.83 -7.10 -6.50
N VAL A 123 13.94 -6.98 -7.47
CA VAL A 123 12.80 -7.89 -7.69
C VAL A 123 12.80 -8.43 -9.10
N ASN A 124 12.54 -9.73 -9.24
CA ASN A 124 12.23 -10.38 -10.51
C ASN A 124 10.75 -10.79 -10.54
N VAL A 125 10.18 -10.78 -11.72
CA VAL A 125 8.87 -11.36 -12.01
C VAL A 125 9.03 -12.36 -13.13
N ASN A 126 8.65 -13.62 -12.90
CA ASN A 126 8.82 -14.72 -13.85
C ASN A 126 10.27 -14.82 -14.37
N GLY A 127 11.25 -14.68 -13.47
CA GLY A 127 12.69 -14.77 -13.79
C GLY A 127 13.28 -13.52 -14.45
N ARG A 128 12.49 -12.46 -14.70
CA ARG A 128 12.98 -11.23 -15.33
C ARG A 128 12.94 -10.06 -14.34
N ARG A 129 13.99 -9.25 -14.34
CA ARG A 129 14.05 -8.03 -13.53
C ARG A 129 12.93 -7.08 -13.91
N VAL A 130 12.17 -6.62 -12.93
CA VAL A 130 11.15 -5.58 -13.07
C VAL A 130 11.40 -4.50 -12.03
N ASP A 131 11.60 -3.26 -12.48
CA ASP A 131 11.88 -2.09 -11.64
C ASP A 131 10.74 -1.05 -11.64
N ILE A 132 9.58 -1.44 -12.16
CA ILE A 132 8.39 -0.59 -12.22
C ILE A 132 7.43 -0.95 -11.07
N PRO A 133 7.31 -0.12 -10.02
CA PRO A 133 6.44 -0.41 -8.87
C PRO A 133 4.96 -0.58 -9.21
N SER A 134 4.51 0.08 -10.27
CA SER A 134 3.12 0.00 -10.75
C SER A 134 2.86 -1.20 -11.66
N TYR A 135 3.86 -2.05 -11.92
CA TYR A 135 3.67 -3.28 -12.69
C TYR A 135 2.54 -4.09 -12.07
N ARG A 136 1.58 -4.49 -12.89
CA ARG A 136 0.40 -5.23 -12.44
C ARG A 136 0.60 -6.72 -12.70
N LEU A 137 0.59 -7.48 -11.62
CA LEU A 137 0.71 -8.93 -11.64
C LEU A 137 -0.58 -9.59 -12.11
N ARG A 138 -0.46 -10.80 -12.61
CA ARG A 138 -1.55 -11.66 -13.04
C ARG A 138 -1.57 -12.95 -12.22
N LYS A 139 -2.68 -13.66 -12.27
CA LYS A 139 -2.75 -15.01 -11.71
C LYS A 139 -1.68 -15.89 -12.34
N GLY A 140 -0.93 -16.61 -11.51
CA GLY A 140 0.17 -17.47 -11.89
C GLY A 140 1.55 -16.79 -11.96
N ASP A 141 1.62 -15.45 -11.84
CA ASP A 141 2.92 -14.78 -11.80
C ASP A 141 3.68 -15.13 -10.53
N VAL A 142 4.97 -15.36 -10.69
CA VAL A 142 5.93 -15.64 -9.61
C VAL A 142 6.82 -14.42 -9.43
N VAL A 143 6.82 -13.86 -8.24
CA VAL A 143 7.66 -12.74 -7.83
C VAL A 143 8.73 -13.25 -6.90
N GLU A 144 9.98 -12.87 -7.11
CA GLU A 144 11.11 -13.29 -6.28
C GLU A 144 12.02 -12.11 -5.92
N LEU A 145 12.62 -12.16 -4.75
CA LEU A 145 13.72 -11.27 -4.41
C LEU A 145 15.01 -11.79 -5.05
N ARG A 146 15.76 -10.90 -5.67
CA ARG A 146 17.08 -11.23 -6.20
C ARG A 146 18.02 -11.62 -5.07
N PRO A 147 18.98 -12.57 -5.32
CA PRO A 147 19.88 -13.08 -4.28
C PRO A 147 20.55 -11.98 -3.44
N ALA A 148 21.06 -10.93 -4.08
CA ALA A 148 21.69 -9.80 -3.38
C ALA A 148 20.75 -9.05 -2.42
N ALA A 149 19.44 -9.14 -2.58
CA ALA A 149 18.47 -8.49 -1.71
C ALA A 149 17.95 -9.39 -0.59
N GLN A 150 18.11 -10.70 -0.72
CA GLN A 150 17.68 -11.68 0.28
C GLN A 150 18.46 -11.51 1.58
N ASP A 151 19.76 -11.19 1.50
CA ASP A 151 20.64 -10.99 2.64
C ASP A 151 20.53 -9.59 3.29
N PHE A 152 19.66 -8.73 2.78
CA PHE A 152 19.47 -7.42 3.40
C PHE A 152 18.95 -7.56 4.83
N THR A 153 19.67 -7.00 5.79
CA THR A 153 19.28 -6.97 7.21
C THR A 153 17.83 -6.52 7.41
N VAL A 154 17.38 -5.57 6.59
CA VAL A 154 15.99 -5.08 6.64
C VAL A 154 14.98 -6.14 6.22
N VAL A 155 15.30 -6.97 5.22
CA VAL A 155 14.41 -8.04 4.76
C VAL A 155 14.32 -9.13 5.82
N GLN A 156 15.46 -9.55 6.37
CA GLN A 156 15.51 -10.52 7.46
C GLN A 156 14.73 -10.04 8.67
N TRP A 157 14.98 -8.80 9.10
CA TRP A 157 14.24 -8.18 10.19
C TRP A 157 12.73 -8.13 9.95
N ASN A 158 12.30 -7.80 8.74
CA ASN A 158 10.88 -7.76 8.40
C ASN A 158 10.23 -9.14 8.49
N LEU A 159 10.94 -10.19 8.10
CA LEU A 159 10.45 -11.56 8.19
C LEU A 159 10.38 -12.05 9.64
N ASP A 160 11.43 -11.78 10.43
CA ASP A 160 11.56 -12.28 11.79
C ASP A 160 10.70 -11.51 12.80
N VAL A 161 10.65 -10.18 12.69
CA VAL A 161 10.03 -9.32 13.70
C VAL A 161 8.59 -8.95 13.34
N LEU A 162 8.32 -8.62 12.07
CA LEU A 162 6.96 -8.25 11.66
C LEU A 162 6.10 -9.47 11.36
N ASP A 163 6.71 -10.58 10.97
CA ASP A 163 6.07 -11.87 10.65
C ASP A 163 4.69 -11.71 10.00
N ARG A 164 4.64 -10.88 8.95
CA ARG A 164 3.38 -10.59 8.27
C ARG A 164 2.93 -11.80 7.46
N THR A 165 1.77 -12.33 7.80
CA THR A 165 1.14 -13.40 7.05
C THR A 165 0.63 -12.87 5.71
N PRO A 166 1.05 -13.46 4.58
CA PRO A 166 0.51 -13.13 3.27
C PRO A 166 -1.00 -13.40 3.22
N PRO A 167 -1.78 -12.62 2.46
CA PRO A 167 -3.19 -12.90 2.25
C PRO A 167 -3.38 -14.20 1.45
N ALA A 168 -4.55 -14.85 1.56
CA ALA A 168 -4.85 -16.17 0.99
C ALA A 168 -4.63 -16.28 -0.55
N TRP A 169 -4.71 -15.16 -1.27
CA TRP A 169 -4.48 -15.11 -2.72
C TRP A 169 -2.99 -15.09 -3.11
N LEU A 170 -2.07 -14.96 -2.12
CA LEU A 170 -0.62 -15.05 -2.29
C LEU A 170 -0.09 -16.28 -1.58
N ASP A 171 0.79 -17.01 -2.25
CA ASP A 171 1.52 -18.14 -1.69
C ASP A 171 3.00 -17.80 -1.60
N ARG A 172 3.50 -17.61 -0.38
CA ARG A 172 4.91 -17.31 -0.10
C ARG A 172 5.63 -18.57 0.31
N ASN A 173 6.71 -18.93 -0.39
CA ASN A 173 7.59 -20.01 0.00
C ASN A 173 8.83 -19.48 0.78
N GLU A 174 9.61 -20.41 1.33
CA GLU A 174 10.84 -20.10 2.08
C GLU A 174 11.99 -19.62 1.19
N GLN A 175 11.89 -19.75 -0.12
CA GLN A 175 12.91 -19.41 -1.10
C GLN A 175 12.81 -17.95 -1.60
N PHE A 176 12.22 -17.05 -0.82
CA PHE A 176 11.98 -15.65 -1.20
C PHE A 176 11.19 -15.50 -2.51
N GLN A 177 10.25 -16.39 -2.73
CA GLN A 177 9.32 -16.33 -3.84
C GLN A 177 7.88 -16.19 -3.32
N VAL A 178 7.07 -15.47 -4.06
CA VAL A 178 5.63 -15.39 -3.83
C VAL A 178 4.89 -15.57 -5.16
N THR A 179 3.90 -16.46 -5.16
CA THR A 179 3.08 -16.77 -6.33
C THR A 179 1.69 -16.17 -6.15
N VAL A 180 1.16 -15.55 -7.19
CA VAL A 180 -0.23 -15.08 -7.23
C VAL A 180 -1.14 -16.27 -7.56
N ARG A 181 -1.74 -16.87 -6.55
CA ARG A 181 -2.62 -18.06 -6.73
C ARG A 181 -3.96 -17.69 -7.37
N GLU A 182 -4.54 -16.60 -6.86
CA GLU A 182 -5.86 -16.14 -7.30
C GLU A 182 -5.88 -14.62 -7.39
N LEU A 183 -6.92 -14.07 -7.99
CA LEU A 183 -7.12 -12.63 -7.98
C LEU A 183 -7.64 -12.21 -6.59
N PRO A 184 -7.17 -11.08 -6.03
CA PRO A 184 -7.69 -10.56 -4.78
C PRO A 184 -9.18 -10.23 -4.91
N ILE A 185 -9.92 -10.60 -3.86
CA ILE A 185 -11.37 -10.34 -3.75
C ILE A 185 -11.57 -8.99 -3.09
#